data_7f58c5ca7f846477f5b6baa2c86cd5b2
#
_entry.id   7f58c5ca7f846477f5b6baa2c86cd5b2
#
_cell.length_a   1.000
_cell.length_b   1.000
_cell.length_c   1.000
_cell.angle_alpha   90.00
_cell.angle_beta   90.00
_cell.angle_gamma   90.00
#
_symmetry.space_group_name_H-M   'P 1'
#
loop_
_entity.id
_entity.type
_entity.pdbx_description
1 polymer ?
#
loop_
_entity_poly.entity_id
_entity_poly.type
_entity_poly.pdbx_seq_one_letter_code
_entity_poly.pdbx_strand_id
1 'polypeptide(L)'
;MCIRDRFIVYQGSHGDRGAEIADLILPSATYTEQNGLYENLEGRIQECKKASYPIGEALEDWKIFNQIIKKLGSKDYIVNFDELRKEVLETLPNFLGINELPKKSVIKTNNIETSFFSEKIFVRELDYYYTNSISRSSKTMSECRQIRQKIKKDGTNN
;
A
#
# COMPACT_ATOMS: atom_id res chain seq x y z
N MET A 1 10.58 20.79 14.70
CA MET A 1 9.14 20.71 14.39
C MET A 1 8.57 19.59 15.24
N CYS A 2 7.81 19.93 16.29
CA CYS A 2 7.25 18.92 17.19
C CYS A 2 6.08 18.23 16.48
N ILE A 3 6.19 16.94 16.25
CA ILE A 3 5.11 16.10 15.66
C ILE A 3 3.87 16.04 16.58
N ARG A 4 3.99 16.49 17.83
CA ARG A 4 2.92 16.47 18.85
C ARG A 4 1.71 17.36 18.57
N ASP A 5 1.77 18.24 17.58
CA ASP A 5 0.70 19.19 17.29
C ASP A 5 -0.27 18.73 16.19
N ARG A 6 -0.18 17.46 15.78
CA ARG A 6 -1.02 16.88 14.73
C ARG A 6 -1.72 15.64 15.24
N PHE A 7 -3.00 15.53 14.93
CA PHE A 7 -3.77 14.31 15.12
C PHE A 7 -3.41 13.32 14.01
N ILE A 8 -2.91 12.15 14.40
CA ILE A 8 -2.42 11.12 13.48
C ILE A 8 -3.42 9.98 13.45
N VAL A 9 -3.92 9.67 12.27
CA VAL A 9 -4.79 8.52 12.02
C VAL A 9 -3.99 7.47 11.25
N TYR A 10 -3.97 6.26 11.76
CA TYR A 10 -3.43 5.10 11.07
C TYR A 10 -4.58 4.22 10.58
N GLN A 11 -4.60 3.91 9.27
CA GLN A 11 -5.47 2.90 8.69
C GLN A 11 -4.63 1.79 8.09
N GLY A 12 -4.90 0.57 8.45
CA GLY A 12 -4.14 -0.56 7.94
C GLY A 12 -4.55 -1.90 8.55
N SER A 13 -4.14 -2.98 7.88
CA SER A 13 -4.44 -4.36 8.27
C SER A 13 -3.44 -4.95 9.28
N HIS A 14 -2.25 -4.37 9.40
CA HIS A 14 -1.18 -4.85 10.28
C HIS A 14 -0.58 -3.68 11.05
N GLY A 15 -0.41 -3.87 12.36
CA GLY A 15 0.30 -2.91 13.19
C GLY A 15 1.76 -2.75 12.75
N ASP A 16 2.23 -1.50 12.74
CA ASP A 16 3.60 -1.14 12.38
C ASP A 16 3.93 0.19 13.06
N ARG A 17 5.10 0.75 12.78
CA ARG A 17 5.57 2.03 13.33
C ARG A 17 4.56 3.17 13.20
N GLY A 18 3.75 3.17 12.13
CA GLY A 18 2.66 4.13 11.96
C GLY A 18 1.56 3.96 13.01
N ALA A 19 1.22 2.73 13.37
CA ALA A 19 0.23 2.45 14.41
C ALA A 19 0.74 2.82 15.82
N GLU A 20 2.05 2.66 16.07
CA GLU A 20 2.66 3.00 17.37
C GLU A 20 2.57 4.48 17.73
N ILE A 21 2.55 5.35 16.73
CA ILE A 21 2.50 6.82 16.92
C ILE A 21 1.13 7.43 16.64
N ALA A 22 0.14 6.62 16.28
CA ALA A 22 -1.19 7.09 15.91
C ALA A 22 -2.03 7.40 17.15
N ASP A 23 -2.80 8.50 17.05
CA ASP A 23 -3.82 8.87 18.04
C ASP A 23 -5.12 8.07 17.83
N LEU A 24 -5.37 7.62 16.58
CA LEU A 24 -6.53 6.81 16.21
C LEU A 24 -6.09 5.71 15.23
N ILE A 25 -6.51 4.48 15.51
CA ILE A 25 -6.30 3.33 14.62
C ILE A 25 -7.65 2.91 14.03
N LEU A 26 -7.70 2.82 12.70
CA LEU A 26 -8.84 2.31 11.95
C LEU A 26 -8.44 0.95 11.35
N PRO A 27 -8.91 -0.19 11.93
CA PRO A 27 -8.57 -1.49 11.42
C PRO A 27 -9.15 -1.70 10.03
N SER A 28 -8.30 -2.01 9.06
CA SER A 28 -8.72 -2.26 7.68
C SER A 28 -8.47 -3.71 7.26
N ALA A 29 -9.27 -4.18 6.30
CA ALA A 29 -9.11 -5.48 5.70
C ALA A 29 -7.78 -5.59 4.96
N THR A 30 -7.17 -6.77 4.96
CA THR A 30 -6.04 -7.03 4.06
C THR A 30 -6.53 -7.31 2.64
N TYR A 31 -5.61 -7.28 1.66
CA TYR A 31 -5.96 -7.44 0.24
C TYR A 31 -6.69 -8.76 -0.09
N THR A 32 -6.53 -9.81 0.73
CA THR A 32 -7.25 -11.08 0.59
C THR A 32 -8.67 -11.07 1.17
N GLU A 33 -9.01 -10.04 1.94
CA GLU A 33 -10.27 -9.90 2.67
C GLU A 33 -11.19 -8.83 2.07
N GLN A 34 -10.77 -8.18 1.00
CA GLN A 34 -11.56 -7.17 0.28
C GLN A 34 -11.46 -7.34 -1.23
N ASN A 35 -12.50 -6.87 -1.93
CA ASN A 35 -12.46 -6.73 -3.38
C ASN A 35 -11.71 -5.45 -3.75
N GLY A 36 -10.97 -5.47 -4.86
CA GLY A 36 -10.24 -4.29 -5.31
C GLY A 36 -9.77 -4.37 -6.75
N LEU A 37 -9.37 -3.23 -7.27
CA LEU A 37 -8.66 -3.10 -8.54
C LEU A 37 -7.21 -2.72 -8.23
N TYR A 38 -6.28 -3.45 -8.81
CA TYR A 38 -4.86 -3.25 -8.59
C TYR A 38 -4.15 -3.03 -9.91
N GLU A 39 -3.35 -1.99 -9.97
CA GLU A 39 -2.49 -1.70 -11.11
C GLU A 39 -1.07 -2.16 -10.80
N ASN A 40 -0.46 -2.93 -11.70
CA ASN A 40 0.92 -3.34 -11.58
C ASN A 40 1.88 -2.30 -12.21
N LEU A 41 3.19 -2.53 -12.11
CA LEU A 41 4.21 -1.63 -12.63
C LEU A 41 4.13 -1.44 -14.17
N GLU A 42 3.55 -2.39 -14.90
CA GLU A 42 3.33 -2.31 -16.34
C GLU A 42 2.09 -1.48 -16.70
N GLY A 43 1.29 -1.05 -15.71
CA GLY A 43 0.02 -0.36 -15.93
C GLY A 43 -1.15 -1.32 -16.20
N ARG A 44 -0.97 -2.62 -15.98
CA ARG A 44 -2.05 -3.59 -16.12
C ARG A 44 -2.93 -3.55 -14.88
N ILE A 45 -4.23 -3.37 -15.09
CA ILE A 45 -5.21 -3.37 -14.03
C ILE A 45 -5.83 -4.75 -13.92
N GLN A 46 -5.83 -5.29 -12.72
CA GLN A 46 -6.36 -6.61 -12.40
C GLN A 46 -7.39 -6.52 -11.28
N GLU A 47 -8.45 -7.30 -11.40
CA GLU A 47 -9.45 -7.43 -10.37
C GLU A 47 -9.02 -8.49 -9.35
N CYS A 48 -8.98 -8.10 -8.09
CA CYS A 48 -8.81 -9.01 -6.95
C CYS A 48 -10.16 -9.23 -6.28
N LYS A 49 -10.54 -10.50 -6.16
CA LYS A 49 -11.72 -10.91 -5.40
C LYS A 49 -11.30 -11.39 -4.03
N LYS A 50 -12.04 -11.01 -3.00
CA LYS A 50 -11.77 -11.46 -1.65
C LYS A 50 -11.88 -12.98 -1.54
N ALA A 51 -10.91 -13.57 -0.84
CA ALA A 51 -10.84 -14.99 -0.55
C ALA A 51 -11.28 -15.31 0.89
N SER A 52 -11.33 -14.29 1.76
CA SER A 52 -11.71 -14.43 3.16
C SER A 52 -12.49 -13.20 3.62
N TYR A 53 -12.84 -13.17 4.89
CA TYR A 53 -13.53 -12.05 5.52
C TYR A 53 -12.61 -11.33 6.50
N PRO A 54 -12.77 -10.00 6.68
CA PRO A 54 -12.01 -9.24 7.66
C PRO A 54 -12.17 -9.82 9.07
N ILE A 55 -11.10 -9.80 9.84
CA ILE A 55 -11.06 -10.36 11.19
C ILE A 55 -11.44 -9.29 12.23
N GLY A 56 -12.26 -9.67 13.21
CA GLY A 56 -12.66 -8.79 14.31
C GLY A 56 -13.43 -7.56 13.82
N GLU A 57 -12.95 -6.37 14.16
CA GLU A 57 -13.58 -5.09 13.80
C GLU A 57 -13.03 -4.50 12.49
N ALA A 58 -12.14 -5.22 11.79
CA ALA A 58 -11.58 -4.75 10.54
C ALA A 58 -12.67 -4.63 9.46
N LEU A 59 -12.60 -3.56 8.68
CA LEU A 59 -13.54 -3.28 7.60
C LEU A 59 -12.80 -3.09 6.27
N GLU A 60 -13.50 -3.36 5.18
CA GLU A 60 -13.03 -2.98 3.84
C GLU A 60 -12.82 -1.45 3.78
N ASP A 61 -11.75 -0.98 3.16
CA ASP A 61 -11.33 0.43 3.18
C ASP A 61 -12.45 1.40 2.81
N TRP A 62 -13.19 1.10 1.74
CA TRP A 62 -14.29 1.94 1.30
C TRP A 62 -15.43 2.06 2.34
N LYS A 63 -15.65 1.04 3.17
CA LYS A 63 -16.63 1.07 4.26
C LYS A 63 -16.19 1.99 5.40
N ILE A 64 -14.87 2.02 5.68
CA ILE A 64 -14.30 2.94 6.65
C ILE A 64 -14.53 4.37 6.20
N PHE A 65 -14.19 4.69 4.95
CA PHE A 65 -14.41 6.03 4.39
C PHE A 65 -15.90 6.41 4.37
N ASN A 66 -16.79 5.49 4.01
CA ASN A 66 -18.23 5.73 4.08
C ASN A 66 -18.72 6.08 5.49
N GLN A 67 -18.19 5.41 6.51
CA GLN A 67 -18.55 5.73 7.90
C GLN A 67 -18.08 7.13 8.27
N ILE A 68 -16.89 7.53 7.85
CA ILE A 68 -16.36 8.87 8.07
C ILE A 68 -17.24 9.91 7.37
N ILE A 69 -17.55 9.71 6.09
CA ILE A 69 -18.42 10.60 5.30
C ILE A 69 -19.78 10.79 5.97
N LYS A 70 -20.41 9.70 6.42
CA LYS A 70 -21.69 9.76 7.14
C LYS A 70 -21.58 10.54 8.46
N LYS A 71 -20.50 10.33 9.23
CA LYS A 71 -20.27 11.07 10.49
C LYS A 71 -20.02 12.55 10.26
N LEU A 72 -19.48 12.93 9.12
CA LEU A 72 -19.30 14.33 8.70
C LEU A 72 -20.60 14.96 8.17
N GLY A 73 -21.69 14.22 8.11
CA GLY A 73 -23.01 14.73 7.69
C GLY A 73 -23.19 14.84 6.17
N SER A 74 -22.25 14.31 5.36
CA SER A 74 -22.44 14.24 3.91
C SER A 74 -23.47 13.16 3.53
N LYS A 75 -24.18 13.40 2.45
CA LYS A 75 -25.09 12.42 1.83
C LYS A 75 -24.45 11.64 0.69
N ASP A 76 -23.23 12.01 0.29
CA ASP A 76 -22.50 11.43 -0.84
C ASP A 76 -21.74 10.17 -0.39
N TYR A 77 -22.48 9.16 0.04
CA TYR A 77 -21.90 7.88 0.43
C TYR A 77 -22.29 6.78 -0.55
N ILE A 78 -21.39 5.85 -0.75
CA ILE A 78 -21.53 4.72 -1.66
C ILE A 78 -22.33 3.61 -0.99
N VAL A 79 -23.33 3.07 -1.66
CA VAL A 79 -24.26 2.08 -1.07
C VAL A 79 -23.64 0.68 -1.08
N ASN A 80 -22.95 0.31 -2.17
CA ASN A 80 -22.39 -1.02 -2.36
C ASN A 80 -21.12 -0.97 -3.22
N PHE A 81 -20.42 -2.12 -3.32
CA PHE A 81 -19.18 -2.22 -4.05
C PHE A 81 -19.34 -2.02 -5.57
N ASP A 82 -20.47 -2.42 -6.15
CA ASP A 82 -20.72 -2.27 -7.60
C ASP A 82 -20.88 -0.79 -7.98
N GLU A 83 -21.51 0.00 -7.12
CA GLU A 83 -21.60 1.45 -7.28
C GLU A 83 -20.21 2.10 -7.18
N LEU A 84 -19.42 1.72 -6.17
CA LEU A 84 -18.02 2.17 -6.03
C LEU A 84 -17.22 1.85 -7.30
N ARG A 85 -17.32 0.62 -7.79
CA ARG A 85 -16.61 0.19 -8.99
C ARG A 85 -17.01 1.02 -10.21
N LYS A 86 -18.30 1.29 -10.38
CA LYS A 86 -18.80 2.12 -11.47
C LYS A 86 -18.21 3.53 -11.40
N GLU A 87 -18.24 4.17 -10.23
CA GLU A 87 -17.68 5.50 -10.01
C GLU A 87 -16.19 5.55 -10.28
N VAL A 88 -15.43 4.53 -9.83
CA VAL A 88 -13.99 4.41 -10.11
C VAL A 88 -13.73 4.35 -11.62
N LEU A 89 -14.47 3.52 -12.35
CA LEU A 89 -14.30 3.36 -13.79
C LEU A 89 -14.71 4.63 -14.58
N GLU A 90 -15.69 5.37 -14.09
CA GLU A 90 -16.10 6.65 -14.68
C GLU A 90 -15.06 7.75 -14.42
N THR A 91 -14.48 7.76 -13.23
CA THR A 91 -13.48 8.77 -12.81
C THR A 91 -12.10 8.50 -13.38
N LEU A 92 -11.73 7.23 -13.53
CA LEU A 92 -10.43 6.78 -13.98
C LEU A 92 -10.56 5.97 -15.29
N PRO A 93 -10.65 6.62 -16.45
CA PRO A 93 -10.90 5.93 -17.72
C PRO A 93 -9.80 4.92 -18.09
N ASN A 94 -8.59 5.06 -17.56
CA ASN A 94 -7.52 4.06 -17.74
C ASN A 94 -7.85 2.71 -17.12
N PHE A 95 -8.77 2.66 -16.16
CA PHE A 95 -9.22 1.44 -15.50
C PHE A 95 -10.27 0.65 -16.31
N LEU A 96 -10.72 1.17 -17.46
CA LEU A 96 -11.68 0.47 -18.33
C LEU A 96 -11.09 -0.79 -18.98
N GLY A 97 -9.79 -0.84 -19.21
CA GLY A 97 -9.07 -1.97 -19.78
C GLY A 97 -8.64 -3.02 -18.75
N ILE A 98 -9.57 -3.52 -17.91
CA ILE A 98 -9.25 -4.55 -16.90
C ILE A 98 -8.68 -5.79 -17.58
N ASN A 99 -7.53 -6.27 -17.07
CA ASN A 99 -6.72 -7.37 -17.61
C ASN A 99 -6.04 -7.10 -18.98
N GLU A 100 -6.18 -5.91 -19.53
CA GLU A 100 -5.48 -5.54 -20.74
C GLU A 100 -4.14 -4.86 -20.41
N LEU A 101 -3.18 -5.00 -21.33
CA LEU A 101 -1.97 -4.19 -21.26
C LEU A 101 -2.26 -2.79 -21.78
N PRO A 102 -1.82 -1.75 -21.08
CA PRO A 102 -2.01 -0.39 -21.56
C PRO A 102 -1.31 -0.21 -22.90
N LYS A 103 -1.93 0.54 -23.79
CA LYS A 103 -1.29 0.92 -25.06
C LYS A 103 -0.02 1.70 -24.74
N LYS A 104 1.11 1.29 -25.32
CA LYS A 104 2.39 1.99 -25.15
C LYS A 104 2.22 3.45 -25.54
N SER A 105 2.26 4.34 -24.57
CA SER A 105 2.45 5.76 -24.83
C SER A 105 3.94 5.99 -25.06
N VAL A 106 4.30 6.47 -26.23
CA VAL A 106 5.67 6.96 -26.47
C VAL A 106 5.79 8.27 -25.70
N ILE A 107 6.51 8.23 -24.58
CA ILE A 107 6.88 9.48 -23.89
C ILE A 107 7.81 10.24 -24.82
N LYS A 108 7.31 11.29 -25.44
CA LYS A 108 8.15 12.23 -26.20
C LYS A 108 8.95 13.03 -25.18
N THR A 109 10.16 12.62 -24.91
CA THR A 109 11.12 13.40 -24.13
C THR A 109 11.65 14.54 -25.02
N ASN A 110 10.91 15.64 -25.06
CA ASN A 110 11.40 16.85 -25.68
C ASN A 110 12.43 17.48 -24.72
N ASN A 111 13.69 17.49 -25.15
CA ASN A 111 14.80 18.23 -24.53
C ASN A 111 14.88 18.16 -22.99
N ILE A 112 15.10 16.96 -22.49
CA ILE A 112 15.56 16.84 -21.10
C ILE A 112 17.04 17.23 -21.12
N GLU A 113 17.37 18.39 -20.55
CA GLU A 113 18.76 18.71 -20.22
C GLU A 113 19.25 17.67 -19.21
N THR A 114 20.03 16.73 -19.70
CA THR A 114 20.67 15.71 -18.85
C THR A 114 21.91 16.30 -18.22
N SER A 115 21.76 16.88 -17.03
CA SER A 115 22.89 17.11 -16.15
C SER A 115 23.16 15.81 -15.39
N PHE A 116 24.32 15.21 -15.63
CA PHE A 116 24.77 14.07 -14.85
C PHE A 116 25.23 14.56 -13.48
N PHE A 117 24.61 14.06 -12.41
CA PHE A 117 25.11 14.27 -11.08
C PHE A 117 26.44 13.52 -10.92
N SER A 118 27.50 14.22 -10.50
CA SER A 118 28.82 13.62 -10.21
C SER A 118 28.88 12.94 -8.83
N GLU A 119 27.77 12.90 -8.12
CA GLU A 119 27.69 12.29 -6.79
C GLU A 119 27.75 10.76 -6.87
N LYS A 120 28.42 10.16 -5.86
CA LYS A 120 28.50 8.71 -5.75
C LYS A 120 27.10 8.13 -5.52
N ILE A 121 26.71 7.16 -6.34
CA ILE A 121 25.48 6.38 -6.12
C ILE A 121 25.71 5.45 -4.93
N PHE A 122 25.01 5.71 -3.83
CA PHE A 122 24.99 4.83 -2.67
C PHE A 122 23.87 3.80 -2.82
N VAL A 123 24.25 2.56 -3.05
CA VAL A 123 23.30 1.44 -3.04
C VAL A 123 23.09 1.02 -1.58
N ARG A 124 21.90 1.28 -1.06
CA ARG A 124 21.51 0.73 0.24
C ARG A 124 21.19 -0.75 0.10
N GLU A 125 21.71 -1.53 1.02
CA GLU A 125 21.33 -2.94 1.09
C GLU A 125 19.85 -3.07 1.43
N LEU A 126 19.11 -3.82 0.58
CA LEU A 126 17.70 -4.09 0.81
C LEU A 126 17.54 -5.19 1.86
N ASP A 127 16.69 -4.93 2.84
CA ASP A 127 16.26 -5.94 3.81
C ASP A 127 15.04 -6.70 3.26
N TYR A 128 15.30 -7.77 2.53
CA TYR A 128 14.26 -8.57 1.88
C TYR A 128 13.25 -9.19 2.84
N TYR A 129 13.60 -9.34 4.10
CA TYR A 129 12.70 -9.91 5.10
C TYR A 129 11.72 -8.89 5.69
N TYR A 130 12.03 -7.59 5.57
CA TYR A 130 11.23 -6.52 6.16
C TYR A 130 10.77 -5.48 5.12
N THR A 131 10.33 -5.95 3.96
CA THR A 131 9.96 -5.09 2.83
C THR A 131 8.62 -4.37 3.02
N ASN A 132 7.70 -4.95 3.79
CA ASN A 132 6.36 -4.39 4.01
C ASN A 132 5.87 -4.67 5.44
N SER A 133 4.70 -4.13 5.79
CA SER A 133 4.11 -4.28 7.13
C SER A 133 3.76 -5.73 7.46
N ILE A 134 3.31 -6.52 6.50
CA ILE A 134 2.96 -7.93 6.69
C ILE A 134 4.23 -8.74 7.02
N SER A 135 5.31 -8.55 6.25
CA SER A 135 6.57 -9.25 6.49
C SER A 135 7.20 -8.85 7.83
N ARG A 136 7.09 -7.58 8.24
CA ARG A 136 7.56 -7.10 9.55
C ARG A 136 6.79 -7.69 10.72
N SER A 137 5.51 -8.01 10.54
CA SER A 137 4.65 -8.65 11.55
C SER A 137 4.86 -10.16 11.64
N SER A 138 5.59 -10.75 10.69
CA SER A 138 5.82 -12.20 10.63
C SER A 138 6.97 -12.63 11.54
N LYS A 139 6.69 -13.55 12.46
CA LYS A 139 7.71 -14.18 13.32
C LYS A 139 8.76 -14.91 12.49
N THR A 140 8.34 -15.67 11.48
CA THR A 140 9.24 -16.41 10.58
C THR A 140 10.20 -15.46 9.85
N MET A 141 9.70 -14.34 9.32
CA MET A 141 10.57 -13.36 8.65
C MET A 141 11.58 -12.73 9.61
N SER A 142 11.16 -12.49 10.86
CA SER A 142 12.08 -12.02 11.91
C SER A 142 13.19 -13.01 12.21
N GLU A 143 12.87 -14.28 12.36
CA GLU A 143 13.83 -15.36 12.59
C GLU A 143 14.82 -15.51 11.41
N CYS A 144 14.33 -15.53 10.18
CA CYS A 144 15.18 -15.58 8.99
C CYS A 144 16.13 -14.38 8.91
N ARG A 145 15.64 -13.17 9.21
CA ARG A 145 16.47 -11.97 9.25
C ARG A 145 17.59 -12.06 10.29
N GLN A 146 17.28 -12.55 11.49
CA GLN A 146 18.27 -12.73 12.55
C GLN A 146 19.37 -13.73 12.15
N ILE A 147 18.99 -14.86 11.53
CA ILE A 147 19.95 -15.86 11.04
C ILE A 147 20.87 -15.23 9.98
N ARG A 148 20.31 -14.50 9.01
CA ARG A 148 21.10 -13.82 7.99
C ARG A 148 22.09 -12.80 8.58
N GLN A 149 21.66 -12.04 9.59
CA GLN A 149 22.53 -11.07 10.27
C GLN A 149 23.67 -11.73 11.03
N LYS A 150 23.44 -12.92 11.63
CA LYS A 150 24.50 -13.71 12.28
C LYS A 150 25.52 -14.20 11.26
N ILE A 151 25.06 -14.82 10.16
CA ILE A 151 25.93 -15.30 9.08
C ILE A 151 26.82 -14.18 8.53
N LYS A 152 26.28 -12.97 8.36
CA LYS A 152 27.08 -11.81 7.91
C LYS A 152 28.14 -11.40 8.90
N LYS A 153 27.82 -11.38 10.19
CA LYS A 153 28.78 -11.04 11.23
C LYS A 153 29.91 -12.07 11.31
N ASP A 154 29.58 -13.34 11.18
CA ASP A 154 30.56 -14.43 11.23
C ASP A 154 31.40 -14.48 9.94
N GLY A 155 30.86 -14.12 8.79
CA GLY A 155 31.54 -14.08 7.49
C GLY A 155 32.47 -12.87 7.29
N THR A 156 32.34 -11.80 8.09
CA THR A 156 33.22 -10.63 8.05
C THR A 156 34.46 -10.77 8.91
N ASN A 157 34.60 -11.86 9.65
CA ASN A 157 35.74 -12.16 10.51
C ASN A 157 36.74 -13.17 9.87
N ASN A 158 36.63 -13.45 8.57
CA ASN A 158 37.58 -14.26 7.80
C ASN A 158 38.29 -13.41 6.77
#